data_5bbe901ef0acf8269bedba24365f800e
#
_entry.id   5bbe901ef0acf8269bedba24365f800e
#
_cell.length_a   1.000
_cell.length_b   1.000
_cell.length_c   1.000
_cell.angle_alpha   90.00
_cell.angle_beta   90.00
_cell.angle_gamma   90.00
#
_symmetry.space_group_name_H-M   'P 1'
#
loop_
_entity.id
_entity.type
_entity.pdbx_description
1 polymer ?
#
loop_
_entity_poly.entity_id
_entity_poly.type
_entity_poly.pdbx_seq_one_letter_code
_entity_poly.pdbx_strand_id
1 'polypeptide(L)'
;MNDFAFTGGRPDPDTFPTEKLIEASAKALQNLGGNLVNYPGDNGYQGLREVCSLRFERREGVPLPIDQISITSGSMQSLDLILRNLLEPGDIVLTEELVYSGTLGLLRHLKTNIVGVPLDYVEGLDPDALEEILIDFQGKNIKPKLIYVTPNHQNPTGAILTLERRKRLIELAETFDLFIVEDDCYGDIDFTPEPIPSSLFKLDQSNRVIYVATFSKILGAGVRLGYFVAKSPYDKIISNDRWDLGTSALSSAIVAEFFRDNLD
;
A
#
# COMPACT_ATOMS: atom_id res chain seq x y z
N MET A 1 -24.27 8.20 27.30
CA MET A 1 -23.96 7.10 26.37
C MET A 1 -22.82 7.61 25.50
N ASN A 2 -21.67 6.98 25.52
CA ASN A 2 -20.54 7.42 24.67
C ASN A 2 -20.87 7.02 23.23
N ASP A 3 -20.93 7.99 22.32
CA ASP A 3 -21.08 7.73 20.89
C ASP A 3 -19.75 7.24 20.33
N PHE A 4 -19.69 5.97 19.94
CA PHE A 4 -18.54 5.39 19.27
C PHE A 4 -18.72 5.54 17.76
N ALA A 5 -17.90 6.38 17.11
CA ALA A 5 -17.92 6.58 15.66
C ALA A 5 -16.97 5.59 14.97
N PHE A 6 -17.53 4.54 14.37
CA PHE A 6 -16.76 3.55 13.57
C PHE A 6 -16.58 3.94 12.10
N THR A 7 -16.89 5.18 11.72
CA THR A 7 -16.86 5.63 10.32
C THR A 7 -15.49 6.09 9.81
N GLY A 8 -14.49 6.22 10.68
CA GLY A 8 -13.15 6.66 10.30
C GLY A 8 -12.08 5.90 11.07
N GLY A 9 -11.31 5.06 10.39
CA GLY A 9 -10.16 4.37 10.99
C GLY A 9 -9.04 5.35 11.34
N ARG A 10 -9.19 6.06 12.44
CA ARG A 10 -8.21 7.03 12.94
C ARG A 10 -7.59 6.50 14.24
N PRO A 11 -6.28 6.68 14.44
CA PRO A 11 -5.67 6.47 15.76
C PRO A 11 -6.34 7.34 16.81
N ASP A 12 -6.30 6.88 18.05
CA ASP A 12 -6.80 7.65 19.20
C ASP A 12 -5.94 8.92 19.38
N PRO A 13 -6.54 10.12 19.35
CA PRO A 13 -5.79 11.37 19.49
C PRO A 13 -5.04 11.48 20.83
N ASP A 14 -5.52 10.83 21.89
CA ASP A 14 -4.86 10.85 23.21
C ASP A 14 -3.55 10.02 23.22
N THR A 15 -3.37 9.12 22.24
CA THR A 15 -2.14 8.32 22.07
C THR A 15 -1.13 8.98 21.13
N PHE A 16 -1.47 10.15 20.53
CA PHE A 16 -0.60 10.80 19.57
C PHE A 16 0.73 11.24 20.20
N PRO A 17 1.90 10.83 19.68
CA PRO A 17 3.19 10.96 20.35
C PRO A 17 3.81 12.36 20.18
N THR A 18 3.12 13.41 20.67
CA THR A 18 3.48 14.82 20.43
C THR A 18 4.92 15.13 20.85
N GLU A 19 5.34 14.77 22.06
CA GLU A 19 6.69 15.08 22.59
C GLU A 19 7.79 14.42 21.76
N LYS A 20 7.61 13.15 21.40
CA LYS A 20 8.56 12.42 20.53
C LYS A 20 8.65 13.04 19.14
N LEU A 21 7.54 13.55 18.62
CA LEU A 21 7.54 14.25 17.32
C LEU A 21 8.20 15.62 17.38
N ILE A 22 8.11 16.33 18.51
CA ILE A 22 8.86 17.56 18.74
C ILE A 22 10.38 17.28 18.70
N GLU A 23 10.84 16.26 19.41
CA GLU A 23 12.24 15.83 19.41
C GLU A 23 12.71 15.41 18.01
N ALA A 24 11.92 14.57 17.32
CA ALA A 24 12.20 14.15 15.95
C ALA A 24 12.25 15.34 14.98
N SER A 25 11.37 16.34 15.16
CA SER A 25 11.35 17.55 14.34
C SER A 25 12.62 18.37 14.51
N ALA A 26 13.10 18.53 15.75
CA ALA A 26 14.35 19.22 16.01
C ALA A 26 15.55 18.52 15.36
N LYS A 27 15.65 17.18 15.50
CA LYS A 27 16.69 16.36 14.85
C LYS A 27 16.62 16.48 13.33
N ALA A 28 15.43 16.35 12.75
CA ALA A 28 15.24 16.44 11.30
C ALA A 28 15.70 17.79 10.75
N LEU A 29 15.35 18.91 11.40
CA LEU A 29 15.77 20.24 10.98
C LEU A 29 17.28 20.45 11.13
N GLN A 30 17.89 19.92 12.20
CA GLN A 30 19.33 19.97 12.39
C GLN A 30 20.08 19.17 11.31
N ASN A 31 19.58 17.99 10.95
CA ASN A 31 20.21 17.09 9.97
C ASN A 31 20.01 17.57 8.53
N LEU A 32 18.81 18.03 8.16
CA LEU A 32 18.52 18.53 6.82
C LEU A 32 19.16 19.91 6.55
N GLY A 33 19.06 20.83 7.52
CA GLY A 33 19.60 22.18 7.40
C GLY A 33 19.23 22.83 6.06
N GLY A 34 20.24 23.36 5.38
CA GLY A 34 20.10 24.00 4.07
C GLY A 34 19.69 23.07 2.93
N ASN A 35 19.73 21.75 3.11
CA ASN A 35 19.31 20.80 2.07
C ASN A 35 17.81 20.87 1.77
N LEU A 36 17.01 21.49 2.65
CA LEU A 36 15.59 21.75 2.41
C LEU A 36 15.31 22.71 1.24
N VAL A 37 16.31 23.39 0.69
CA VAL A 37 16.16 24.20 -0.52
C VAL A 37 16.03 23.34 -1.79
N ASN A 38 16.34 22.05 -1.71
CA ASN A 38 16.29 21.13 -2.84
C ASN A 38 14.98 20.33 -2.84
N TYR A 39 14.53 19.95 -4.04
CA TYR A 39 13.45 18.97 -4.19
C TYR A 39 13.95 17.59 -3.76
N PRO A 40 13.07 16.76 -3.14
CA PRO A 40 13.46 15.44 -2.64
C PRO A 40 13.67 14.37 -3.74
N GLY A 41 13.32 14.69 -5.00
CA GLY A 41 13.36 13.75 -6.12
C GLY A 41 12.16 12.80 -6.18
N ASP A 42 12.07 12.02 -7.24
CA ASP A 42 10.91 11.20 -7.58
C ASP A 42 10.63 10.11 -6.54
N ASN A 43 11.66 9.50 -5.98
CA ASN A 43 11.52 8.49 -4.93
C ASN A 43 11.34 9.07 -3.52
N GLY A 44 11.51 10.39 -3.36
CA GLY A 44 11.39 11.07 -2.07
C GLY A 44 12.60 10.88 -1.15
N TYR A 45 12.48 11.37 0.08
CA TYR A 45 13.57 11.44 1.06
C TYR A 45 14.15 10.06 1.39
N GLN A 46 15.44 9.87 1.17
CA GLN A 46 16.15 8.59 1.33
C GLN A 46 16.01 8.03 2.76
N GLY A 47 16.18 8.88 3.79
CA GLY A 47 16.09 8.43 5.18
C GLY A 47 14.74 7.79 5.54
N LEU A 48 13.65 8.23 4.91
CA LEU A 48 12.35 7.57 5.13
C LEU A 48 12.23 6.26 4.36
N ARG A 49 12.82 6.16 3.17
CA ARG A 49 12.89 4.89 2.42
C ARG A 49 13.67 3.82 3.20
N GLU A 50 14.77 4.20 3.85
CA GLU A 50 15.54 3.32 4.75
C GLU A 50 14.67 2.83 5.91
N VAL A 51 13.90 3.70 6.53
CA VAL A 51 12.96 3.35 7.60
C VAL A 51 11.86 2.40 7.10
N CYS A 52 11.28 2.66 5.91
CA CYS A 52 10.30 1.76 5.30
C CYS A 52 10.88 0.35 5.10
N SER A 53 12.12 0.25 4.57
CA SER A 53 12.81 -1.02 4.38
C SER A 53 13.04 -1.75 5.70
N LEU A 54 13.53 -1.04 6.73
CA LEU A 54 13.79 -1.61 8.05
C LEU A 54 12.50 -2.10 8.74
N ARG A 55 11.40 -1.36 8.66
CA ARG A 55 10.11 -1.76 9.21
C ARG A 55 9.56 -3.02 8.52
N PHE A 56 9.66 -3.07 7.20
CA PHE A 56 9.27 -4.26 6.45
C PHE A 56 10.14 -5.47 6.82
N GLU A 57 11.47 -5.29 6.95
CA GLU A 57 12.39 -6.35 7.37
C GLU A 57 12.02 -6.92 8.75
N ARG A 58 11.65 -6.08 9.71
CA ARG A 58 11.21 -6.54 11.04
C ARG A 58 9.98 -7.44 10.97
N ARG A 59 9.02 -7.11 10.11
CA ARG A 59 7.79 -7.88 9.96
C ARG A 59 7.98 -9.12 9.08
N GLU A 60 8.67 -8.98 7.98
CA GLU A 60 8.76 -10.00 6.95
C GLU A 60 10.06 -10.82 6.98
N GLY A 61 11.07 -10.38 7.73
CA GLY A 61 12.39 -11.03 7.80
C GLY A 61 13.28 -10.78 6.60
N VAL A 62 12.87 -9.90 5.66
CA VAL A 62 13.65 -9.49 4.48
C VAL A 62 13.47 -8.00 4.25
N PRO A 63 14.54 -7.24 3.90
CA PRO A 63 14.43 -5.82 3.63
C PRO A 63 13.77 -5.56 2.27
N LEU A 64 13.12 -4.38 2.13
CA LEU A 64 12.74 -3.86 0.83
C LEU A 64 13.95 -3.24 0.12
N PRO A 65 14.08 -3.39 -1.20
CA PRO A 65 15.11 -2.69 -1.97
C PRO A 65 14.84 -1.17 -1.93
N ILE A 66 15.74 -0.41 -1.29
CA ILE A 66 15.54 1.04 -1.03
C ILE A 66 15.29 1.82 -2.33
N ASP A 67 15.95 1.44 -3.42
CA ASP A 67 15.80 2.10 -4.73
C ASP A 67 14.44 1.86 -5.40
N GLN A 68 13.71 0.85 -4.95
CA GLN A 68 12.37 0.50 -5.44
C GLN A 68 11.26 1.12 -4.59
N ILE A 69 11.59 1.80 -3.50
CA ILE A 69 10.63 2.48 -2.61
C ILE A 69 10.41 3.90 -3.11
N SER A 70 9.16 4.29 -3.30
CA SER A 70 8.77 5.68 -3.60
C SER A 70 7.85 6.23 -2.52
N ILE A 71 8.27 7.31 -1.86
CA ILE A 71 7.48 8.01 -0.84
C ILE A 71 6.40 8.85 -1.50
N THR A 72 5.20 8.82 -0.96
CA THR A 72 4.02 9.52 -1.48
C THR A 72 3.27 10.29 -0.40
N SER A 73 2.38 11.19 -0.80
CA SER A 73 1.49 11.93 0.10
C SER A 73 0.30 11.07 0.57
N GLY A 74 0.62 9.93 1.21
CA GLY A 74 -0.31 8.89 1.64
C GLY A 74 -0.57 7.85 0.55
N SER A 75 -1.15 6.69 0.94
CA SER A 75 -1.41 5.57 0.03
C SER A 75 -2.31 5.91 -1.16
N MET A 76 -3.22 6.88 -1.01
CA MET A 76 -4.07 7.30 -2.14
C MET A 76 -3.27 7.90 -3.30
N GLN A 77 -2.17 8.61 -3.04
CA GLN A 77 -1.27 9.07 -4.11
C GLN A 77 -0.47 7.89 -4.69
N SER A 78 -0.07 6.93 -3.86
CA SER A 78 0.52 5.69 -4.38
C SER A 78 -0.40 4.99 -5.37
N LEU A 79 -1.67 4.79 -4.96
CA LEU A 79 -2.68 4.17 -5.81
C LEU A 79 -2.93 4.97 -7.10
N ASP A 80 -3.06 6.30 -7.01
CA ASP A 80 -3.24 7.14 -8.19
C ASP A 80 -2.08 6.98 -9.19
N LEU A 81 -0.84 7.07 -8.72
CA LEU A 81 0.35 6.88 -9.54
C LEU A 81 0.40 5.48 -10.19
N ILE A 82 0.17 4.43 -9.40
CA ILE A 82 0.18 3.06 -9.89
C ILE A 82 -0.90 2.84 -10.94
N LEU A 83 -2.14 3.20 -10.60
CA LEU A 83 -3.29 2.90 -11.46
C LEU A 83 -3.26 3.71 -12.76
N ARG A 84 -2.84 4.98 -12.73
CA ARG A 84 -2.68 5.79 -13.96
C ARG A 84 -1.62 5.23 -14.92
N ASN A 85 -0.59 4.59 -14.38
CA ASN A 85 0.50 4.03 -15.19
C ASN A 85 0.18 2.63 -15.74
N LEU A 86 -0.75 1.91 -15.12
CA LEU A 86 -1.10 0.56 -15.53
C LEU A 86 -2.41 0.45 -16.32
N LEU A 87 -3.28 1.46 -16.22
CA LEU A 87 -4.65 1.41 -16.72
C LEU A 87 -4.96 2.49 -17.74
N GLU A 88 -5.74 2.10 -18.75
CA GLU A 88 -6.39 2.98 -19.70
C GLU A 88 -7.91 3.00 -19.44
N PRO A 89 -8.63 4.06 -19.85
CA PRO A 89 -10.08 4.09 -19.78
C PRO A 89 -10.71 2.89 -20.49
N GLY A 90 -11.59 2.17 -19.79
CA GLY A 90 -12.23 0.95 -20.29
C GLY A 90 -11.54 -0.36 -19.89
N ASP A 91 -10.34 -0.32 -19.35
CA ASP A 91 -9.67 -1.50 -18.83
C ASP A 91 -10.48 -2.14 -17.68
N ILE A 92 -10.38 -3.46 -17.55
CA ILE A 92 -11.03 -4.21 -16.49
C ILE A 92 -10.09 -4.35 -15.31
N VAL A 93 -10.60 -3.97 -14.15
CA VAL A 93 -9.94 -4.10 -12.85
C VAL A 93 -10.76 -5.01 -11.96
N LEU A 94 -10.12 -6.05 -11.43
CA LEU A 94 -10.69 -6.92 -10.44
C LEU A 94 -10.45 -6.32 -9.04
N THR A 95 -11.44 -6.43 -8.17
CA THR A 95 -11.34 -6.03 -6.76
C THR A 95 -12.04 -7.08 -5.89
N GLU A 96 -11.79 -7.07 -4.61
CA GLU A 96 -12.72 -7.71 -3.68
C GLU A 96 -14.14 -7.12 -3.88
N GLU A 97 -15.20 -7.91 -3.71
CA GLU A 97 -16.59 -7.43 -3.91
C GLU A 97 -16.97 -6.30 -2.94
N LEU A 98 -16.40 -6.32 -1.75
CA LEU A 98 -16.42 -5.23 -0.78
C LEU A 98 -15.03 -4.62 -0.71
N VAL A 99 -14.89 -3.35 -1.05
CA VAL A 99 -13.60 -2.68 -1.14
C VAL A 99 -13.69 -1.24 -0.63
N TYR A 100 -12.58 -0.70 -0.18
CA TYR A 100 -12.50 0.68 0.30
C TYR A 100 -13.06 1.69 -0.72
N SER A 101 -13.99 2.52 -0.25
CA SER A 101 -14.70 3.47 -1.12
C SER A 101 -13.79 4.49 -1.81
N GLY A 102 -12.63 4.83 -1.21
CA GLY A 102 -11.64 5.71 -1.83
C GLY A 102 -11.03 5.11 -3.09
N THR A 103 -10.66 3.83 -3.06
CA THR A 103 -10.15 3.09 -4.23
C THR A 103 -11.21 2.98 -5.31
N LEU A 104 -12.47 2.66 -4.94
CA LEU A 104 -13.58 2.66 -5.90
C LEU A 104 -13.77 4.03 -6.57
N GLY A 105 -13.67 5.11 -5.80
CA GLY A 105 -13.75 6.47 -6.33
C GLY A 105 -12.66 6.75 -7.36
N LEU A 106 -11.42 6.34 -7.08
CA LEU A 106 -10.29 6.50 -7.98
C LEU A 106 -10.44 5.68 -9.27
N LEU A 107 -10.81 4.39 -9.17
CA LEU A 107 -11.05 3.53 -10.33
C LEU A 107 -12.16 4.07 -11.24
N ARG A 108 -13.25 4.59 -10.65
CA ARG A 108 -14.32 5.26 -11.41
C ARG A 108 -13.84 6.54 -12.09
N HIS A 109 -12.99 7.33 -11.41
CA HIS A 109 -12.37 8.52 -12.01
C HIS A 109 -11.52 8.18 -13.22
N LEU A 110 -10.78 7.08 -13.16
CA LEU A 110 -9.99 6.54 -14.28
C LEU A 110 -10.84 5.87 -15.36
N LYS A 111 -12.17 5.82 -15.19
CA LYS A 111 -13.13 5.24 -16.15
C LYS A 111 -12.88 3.75 -16.45
N THR A 112 -12.45 3.00 -15.48
CA THR A 112 -12.23 1.55 -15.60
C THR A 112 -13.53 0.78 -15.37
N ASN A 113 -13.57 -0.46 -15.86
CA ASN A 113 -14.63 -1.42 -15.60
C ASN A 113 -14.26 -2.25 -14.38
N ILE A 114 -15.01 -2.10 -13.28
CA ILE A 114 -14.71 -2.76 -12.01
C ILE A 114 -15.53 -4.03 -11.90
N VAL A 115 -14.87 -5.14 -11.58
CA VAL A 115 -15.50 -6.45 -11.36
C VAL A 115 -15.13 -6.95 -9.96
N GLY A 116 -16.15 -7.17 -9.12
CA GLY A 116 -15.99 -7.69 -7.76
C GLY A 116 -15.78 -9.21 -7.79
N VAL A 117 -14.78 -9.67 -7.05
CA VAL A 117 -14.52 -11.07 -6.77
C VAL A 117 -15.11 -11.40 -5.40
N PRO A 118 -15.89 -12.48 -5.25
CA PRO A 118 -16.41 -12.92 -3.96
C PRO A 118 -15.31 -13.02 -2.89
N LEU A 119 -15.67 -12.78 -1.65
CA LEU A 119 -14.77 -12.92 -0.52
C LEU A 119 -15.47 -13.63 0.65
N ASP A 120 -14.68 -14.33 1.46
CA ASP A 120 -15.06 -14.81 2.77
C ASP A 120 -14.76 -13.76 3.84
N TYR A 121 -15.65 -13.57 4.81
CA TYR A 121 -15.49 -12.54 5.85
C TYR A 121 -14.40 -12.85 6.89
N VAL A 122 -13.77 -14.02 6.84
CA VAL A 122 -12.69 -14.45 7.70
C VAL A 122 -11.39 -14.61 6.92
N GLU A 123 -11.46 -15.34 5.80
CA GLU A 123 -10.29 -15.74 5.00
C GLU A 123 -9.98 -14.82 3.83
N GLY A 124 -10.82 -13.80 3.57
CA GLY A 124 -10.63 -12.81 2.52
C GLY A 124 -11.05 -13.30 1.14
N LEU A 125 -10.49 -12.70 0.09
CA LEU A 125 -10.80 -12.99 -1.32
C LEU A 125 -10.82 -14.49 -1.60
N ASP A 126 -11.82 -14.94 -2.38
CA ASP A 126 -11.97 -16.33 -2.80
C ASP A 126 -11.20 -16.57 -4.13
N PRO A 127 -10.07 -17.32 -4.10
CA PRO A 127 -9.29 -17.56 -5.30
C PRO A 127 -9.98 -18.49 -6.31
N ASP A 128 -10.85 -19.38 -5.86
CA ASP A 128 -11.57 -20.30 -6.75
C ASP A 128 -12.62 -19.52 -7.57
N ALA A 129 -13.36 -18.62 -6.91
CA ALA A 129 -14.25 -17.71 -7.60
C ALA A 129 -13.50 -16.76 -8.56
N LEU A 130 -12.30 -16.30 -8.19
CA LEU A 130 -11.45 -15.53 -9.08
C LEU A 130 -11.06 -16.33 -10.33
N GLU A 131 -10.66 -17.60 -10.16
CA GLU A 131 -10.30 -18.47 -11.28
C GLU A 131 -11.45 -18.67 -12.24
N GLU A 132 -12.67 -18.92 -11.72
CA GLU A 132 -13.87 -19.04 -12.55
C GLU A 132 -14.13 -17.78 -13.40
N ILE A 133 -13.99 -16.58 -12.80
CA ILE A 133 -14.12 -15.30 -13.50
C ILE A 133 -13.06 -15.17 -14.59
N LEU A 134 -11.80 -15.52 -14.30
CA LEU A 134 -10.70 -15.41 -15.25
C LEU A 134 -10.84 -16.38 -16.43
N ILE A 135 -11.30 -17.61 -16.20
CA ILE A 135 -11.60 -18.61 -17.24
C ILE A 135 -12.76 -18.12 -18.15
N ASP A 136 -13.84 -17.60 -17.54
CA ASP A 136 -14.96 -17.03 -18.31
C ASP A 136 -14.50 -15.85 -19.18
N PHE A 137 -13.68 -14.96 -18.64
CA PHE A 137 -13.10 -13.84 -19.39
C PHE A 137 -12.18 -14.31 -20.53
N GLN A 138 -11.34 -15.31 -20.28
CA GLN A 138 -10.49 -15.89 -21.31
C GLN A 138 -11.32 -16.48 -22.45
N GLY A 139 -12.41 -17.19 -22.14
CA GLY A 139 -13.35 -17.74 -23.13
C GLY A 139 -14.04 -16.66 -23.98
N LYS A 140 -14.18 -15.45 -23.46
CA LYS A 140 -14.75 -14.27 -24.14
C LYS A 140 -13.70 -13.37 -24.80
N ASN A 141 -12.41 -13.74 -24.75
CA ASN A 141 -11.28 -12.93 -25.19
C ASN A 141 -11.19 -11.56 -24.44
N ILE A 142 -11.55 -11.57 -23.17
CA ILE A 142 -11.47 -10.42 -22.26
C ILE A 142 -10.23 -10.60 -21.39
N LYS A 143 -9.41 -9.56 -21.24
CA LYS A 143 -8.20 -9.59 -20.42
C LYS A 143 -8.25 -8.50 -19.36
N PRO A 144 -8.50 -8.84 -18.07
CA PRO A 144 -8.33 -7.88 -16.99
C PRO A 144 -6.86 -7.49 -16.83
N LYS A 145 -6.58 -6.30 -16.35
CA LYS A 145 -5.22 -5.75 -16.22
C LYS A 145 -4.60 -6.04 -14.86
N LEU A 146 -5.39 -5.85 -13.82
CA LEU A 146 -4.91 -6.03 -12.46
C LEU A 146 -6.04 -6.45 -11.51
N ILE A 147 -5.62 -6.94 -10.35
CA ILE A 147 -6.46 -7.11 -9.19
C ILE A 147 -5.95 -6.25 -8.03
N TYR A 148 -6.85 -5.48 -7.41
CA TYR A 148 -6.59 -4.74 -6.18
C TYR A 148 -7.11 -5.51 -4.99
N VAL A 149 -6.28 -5.72 -3.97
CA VAL A 149 -6.62 -6.46 -2.75
C VAL A 149 -6.09 -5.79 -1.49
N THR A 150 -6.81 -5.93 -0.39
CA THR A 150 -6.37 -5.54 0.96
C THR A 150 -6.20 -6.81 1.79
N PRO A 151 -5.02 -7.45 1.79
CA PRO A 151 -4.86 -8.80 2.34
C PRO A 151 -4.83 -8.87 3.86
N ASN A 152 -4.60 -7.74 4.54
CA ASN A 152 -4.52 -7.66 6.00
C ASN A 152 -5.64 -6.76 6.53
N HIS A 153 -6.48 -7.31 7.42
CA HIS A 153 -7.59 -6.57 8.04
C HIS A 153 -8.43 -5.79 7.01
N GLN A 154 -8.90 -6.52 6.00
CA GLN A 154 -9.62 -6.01 4.84
C GLN A 154 -10.70 -4.97 5.21
N ASN A 155 -10.77 -3.90 4.48
CA ASN A 155 -11.76 -2.85 4.70
C ASN A 155 -12.90 -2.96 3.68
N PRO A 156 -14.14 -3.35 4.14
CA PRO A 156 -14.65 -3.17 5.52
C PRO A 156 -14.79 -4.44 6.36
N THR A 157 -14.36 -5.63 5.90
CA THR A 157 -14.72 -6.90 6.55
C THR A 157 -13.87 -7.26 7.75
N GLY A 158 -12.62 -6.78 7.80
CA GLY A 158 -11.62 -7.19 8.79
C GLY A 158 -10.96 -8.54 8.47
N ALA A 159 -11.31 -9.18 7.34
CA ALA A 159 -10.74 -10.45 6.94
C ALA A 159 -9.22 -10.38 6.73
N ILE A 160 -8.55 -11.52 6.96
CA ILE A 160 -7.12 -11.68 6.67
C ILE A 160 -6.97 -12.77 5.63
N LEU A 161 -6.43 -12.41 4.47
CA LEU A 161 -6.16 -13.36 3.39
C LEU A 161 -5.14 -14.40 3.85
N THR A 162 -5.54 -15.68 3.89
CA THR A 162 -4.70 -16.76 4.38
C THR A 162 -3.47 -16.98 3.50
N LEU A 163 -2.42 -17.60 4.04
CA LEU A 163 -1.20 -17.88 3.28
C LEU A 163 -1.47 -18.74 2.03
N GLU A 164 -2.38 -19.68 2.13
CA GLU A 164 -2.77 -20.55 1.01
C GLU A 164 -3.43 -19.73 -0.10
N ARG A 165 -4.40 -18.88 0.25
CA ARG A 165 -5.09 -18.00 -0.68
C ARG A 165 -4.13 -16.97 -1.32
N ARG A 166 -3.14 -16.46 -0.56
CA ARG A 166 -2.09 -15.57 -1.10
C ARG A 166 -1.28 -16.27 -2.19
N LYS A 167 -0.83 -17.49 -1.94
CA LYS A 167 -0.07 -18.28 -2.93
C LYS A 167 -0.91 -18.55 -4.18
N ARG A 168 -2.17 -18.95 -3.98
CA ARG A 168 -3.08 -19.22 -5.09
C ARG A 168 -3.36 -17.95 -5.92
N LEU A 169 -3.52 -16.81 -5.27
CA LEU A 169 -3.70 -15.53 -5.96
C LEU A 169 -2.50 -15.17 -6.85
N ILE A 170 -1.28 -15.39 -6.36
CA ILE A 170 -0.05 -15.16 -7.14
C ILE A 170 0.01 -16.12 -8.35
N GLU A 171 -0.29 -17.40 -8.17
CA GLU A 171 -0.33 -18.39 -9.26
C GLU A 171 -1.35 -17.99 -10.35
N LEU A 172 -2.52 -17.53 -9.95
CA LEU A 172 -3.54 -17.02 -10.89
C LEU A 172 -3.06 -15.77 -11.62
N ALA A 173 -2.44 -14.84 -10.90
CA ALA A 173 -1.87 -13.64 -11.51
C ALA A 173 -0.78 -13.97 -12.54
N GLU A 174 0.06 -14.97 -12.27
CA GLU A 174 1.04 -15.47 -13.25
C GLU A 174 0.38 -16.10 -14.47
N THR A 175 -0.60 -16.99 -14.23
CA THR A 175 -1.27 -17.75 -15.27
C THR A 175 -2.03 -16.87 -16.26
N PHE A 176 -2.72 -15.85 -15.74
CA PHE A 176 -3.58 -14.95 -16.53
C PHE A 176 -2.93 -13.59 -16.83
N ASP A 177 -1.65 -13.42 -16.51
CA ASP A 177 -0.87 -12.21 -16.78
C ASP A 177 -1.48 -10.94 -16.17
N LEU A 178 -1.77 -10.99 -14.87
CA LEU A 178 -2.33 -9.89 -14.08
C LEU A 178 -1.26 -9.23 -13.21
N PHE A 179 -1.43 -7.92 -12.93
CA PHE A 179 -0.79 -7.29 -11.79
C PHE A 179 -1.63 -7.47 -10.53
N ILE A 180 -0.96 -7.50 -9.39
CA ILE A 180 -1.60 -7.42 -8.07
C ILE A 180 -1.19 -6.10 -7.44
N VAL A 181 -2.15 -5.27 -7.05
CA VAL A 181 -1.91 -4.11 -6.19
C VAL A 181 -2.30 -4.50 -4.78
N GLU A 182 -1.29 -4.72 -3.95
CA GLU A 182 -1.42 -5.08 -2.54
C GLU A 182 -1.49 -3.82 -1.68
N ASP A 183 -2.68 -3.48 -1.18
CA ASP A 183 -2.88 -2.36 -0.26
C ASP A 183 -2.77 -2.83 1.19
N ASP A 184 -1.59 -2.64 1.77
CA ASP A 184 -1.26 -3.06 3.13
C ASP A 184 -1.31 -1.89 4.12
N CYS A 185 -2.47 -1.25 4.19
CA CYS A 185 -2.68 -0.12 5.10
C CYS A 185 -2.71 -0.53 6.58
N TYR A 186 -2.96 -1.80 6.90
CA TYR A 186 -3.24 -2.26 8.25
C TYR A 186 -2.26 -3.32 8.78
N GLY A 187 -1.34 -3.81 7.96
CA GLY A 187 -0.41 -4.88 8.36
C GLY A 187 0.52 -4.56 9.53
N ASP A 188 0.70 -3.27 9.84
CA ASP A 188 1.45 -2.83 11.02
C ASP A 188 0.56 -2.70 12.29
N ILE A 189 -0.75 -2.98 12.18
CA ILE A 189 -1.71 -2.90 13.30
C ILE A 189 -2.34 -4.28 13.47
N ASP A 190 -1.58 -5.19 14.03
CA ASP A 190 -2.06 -6.54 14.25
C ASP A 190 -2.33 -6.78 15.75
N PHE A 191 -3.56 -7.21 16.05
CA PHE A 191 -4.02 -7.59 17.39
C PHE A 191 -4.44 -9.06 17.43
N THR A 192 -4.15 -9.82 16.38
CA THR A 192 -4.49 -11.25 16.32
C THR A 192 -3.52 -12.07 17.16
N PRO A 193 -3.97 -13.20 17.76
CA PRO A 193 -3.08 -14.10 18.50
C PRO A 193 -2.03 -14.77 17.61
N GLU A 194 -2.37 -15.01 16.34
CA GLU A 194 -1.50 -15.65 15.36
C GLU A 194 -0.89 -14.59 14.44
N PRO A 195 0.38 -14.71 14.07
CA PRO A 195 1.02 -13.77 13.16
C PRO A 195 0.30 -13.72 11.80
N ILE A 196 0.12 -12.51 11.26
CA ILE A 196 -0.42 -12.37 9.90
C ILE A 196 0.52 -13.03 8.88
N PRO A 197 -0.02 -13.63 7.79
CA PRO A 197 0.80 -14.26 6.77
C PRO A 197 1.73 -13.26 6.07
N SER A 198 2.84 -13.76 5.51
CA SER A 198 3.77 -12.95 4.72
C SER A 198 3.05 -12.25 3.56
N SER A 199 3.47 -11.01 3.27
CA SER A 199 2.90 -10.18 2.20
C SER A 199 2.95 -10.86 0.84
N LEU A 200 2.01 -10.52 -0.04
CA LEU A 200 2.03 -10.97 -1.43
C LEU A 200 3.33 -10.52 -2.12
N PHE A 201 3.79 -9.30 -1.82
CA PHE A 201 5.04 -8.75 -2.38
C PHE A 201 6.25 -9.62 -2.04
N LYS A 202 6.37 -10.09 -0.79
CA LYS A 202 7.45 -11.01 -0.38
C LYS A 202 7.34 -12.37 -1.05
N LEU A 203 6.12 -12.89 -1.19
CA LEU A 203 5.86 -14.22 -1.76
C LEU A 203 6.05 -14.24 -3.29
N ASP A 204 5.87 -13.09 -3.96
CA ASP A 204 5.92 -12.96 -5.41
C ASP A 204 7.33 -13.14 -5.97
N GLN A 205 7.50 -14.08 -6.91
CA GLN A 205 8.72 -14.33 -7.67
C GLN A 205 8.62 -13.84 -9.13
N SER A 206 7.43 -13.38 -9.54
CA SER A 206 7.12 -13.06 -10.94
C SER A 206 7.16 -11.57 -11.27
N ASN A 207 7.44 -10.71 -10.27
CA ASN A 207 7.44 -9.25 -10.39
C ASN A 207 6.07 -8.65 -10.74
N ARG A 208 4.98 -9.27 -10.27
CA ARG A 208 3.61 -8.84 -10.55
C ARG A 208 2.96 -8.09 -9.41
N VAL A 209 3.51 -8.15 -8.21
CA VAL A 209 2.96 -7.49 -7.04
C VAL A 209 3.57 -6.10 -6.88
N ILE A 210 2.70 -5.09 -6.77
CA ILE A 210 3.05 -3.73 -6.35
C ILE A 210 2.48 -3.52 -4.95
N TYR A 211 3.36 -3.25 -4.02
CA TYR A 211 3.04 -3.09 -2.60
C TYR A 211 2.78 -1.63 -2.25
N VAL A 212 1.70 -1.37 -1.51
CA VAL A 212 1.32 -0.03 -1.04
C VAL A 212 1.16 -0.03 0.46
N ALA A 213 1.73 0.96 1.15
CA ALA A 213 1.58 1.13 2.59
C ALA A 213 1.43 2.61 3.00
N THR A 214 1.03 2.84 4.25
CA THR A 214 0.75 4.18 4.76
C THR A 214 1.17 4.35 6.21
N PHE A 215 1.55 5.56 6.59
CA PHE A 215 1.75 5.96 7.99
C PHE A 215 0.45 6.47 8.66
N SER A 216 -0.64 6.55 7.91
CA SER A 216 -1.92 7.12 8.39
C SER A 216 -2.52 6.36 9.57
N LYS A 217 -2.27 5.05 9.68
CA LYS A 217 -2.89 4.20 10.69
C LYS A 217 -2.00 3.97 11.91
N ILE A 218 -0.69 4.09 11.74
CA ILE A 218 0.31 3.87 12.81
C ILE A 218 0.80 5.16 13.46
N LEU A 219 0.69 6.30 12.77
CA LEU A 219 1.10 7.61 13.32
C LEU A 219 -0.05 8.62 13.26
N GLY A 220 -0.68 8.76 12.10
CA GLY A 220 -1.80 9.69 11.94
C GLY A 220 -1.99 10.13 10.50
N ALA A 221 -3.24 10.22 10.08
CA ALA A 221 -3.58 10.60 8.70
C ALA A 221 -3.11 12.02 8.32
N GLY A 222 -2.94 12.91 9.31
CA GLY A 222 -2.50 14.31 9.12
C GLY A 222 -1.05 14.45 8.68
N VAL A 223 -0.18 13.44 8.89
CA VAL A 223 1.22 13.50 8.44
C VAL A 223 1.37 13.37 6.92
N ARG A 224 0.33 12.87 6.24
CA ARG A 224 0.25 12.72 4.79
C ARG A 224 1.44 11.97 4.19
N LEU A 225 1.81 10.83 4.75
CA LEU A 225 2.87 9.98 4.23
C LEU A 225 2.39 8.55 3.98
N GLY A 226 2.89 7.99 2.90
CA GLY A 226 2.76 6.61 2.49
C GLY A 226 3.88 6.27 1.52
N TYR A 227 3.86 5.07 0.99
CA TYR A 227 4.84 4.65 -0.01
C TYR A 227 4.30 3.49 -0.83
N PHE A 228 4.90 3.29 -1.98
CA PHE A 228 4.75 2.06 -2.74
C PHE A 228 6.12 1.44 -3.04
N VAL A 229 6.10 0.17 -3.34
CA VAL A 229 7.25 -0.59 -3.80
C VAL A 229 6.85 -1.37 -5.04
N ALA A 230 7.61 -1.20 -6.10
CA ALA A 230 7.43 -1.96 -7.34
C ALA A 230 8.79 -2.48 -7.81
N LYS A 231 8.80 -3.70 -8.38
CA LYS A 231 10.02 -4.25 -8.98
C LYS A 231 10.29 -3.63 -10.34
N SER A 232 11.57 -3.56 -10.72
CA SER A 232 11.98 -3.02 -12.03
C SER A 232 11.31 -3.75 -13.19
N PRO A 233 10.84 -3.04 -14.24
CA PRO A 233 11.05 -1.62 -14.52
C PRO A 233 9.95 -0.69 -13.95
N TYR A 234 8.93 -1.23 -13.26
CA TYR A 234 7.74 -0.49 -12.84
C TYR A 234 8.03 0.54 -11.75
N ASP A 235 9.05 0.30 -10.90
CA ASP A 235 9.55 1.26 -9.92
C ASP A 235 9.84 2.64 -10.57
N LYS A 236 10.57 2.64 -11.69
CA LYS A 236 10.95 3.86 -12.41
C LYS A 236 9.81 4.40 -13.27
N ILE A 237 9.04 3.53 -13.92
CA ILE A 237 7.92 3.95 -14.77
C ILE A 237 6.93 4.75 -13.91
N ILE A 238 6.56 4.22 -12.73
CA ILE A 238 5.56 4.84 -11.86
C ILE A 238 6.13 6.06 -11.14
N SER A 239 7.37 5.99 -10.63
CA SER A 239 7.96 7.11 -9.89
C SER A 239 8.25 8.32 -10.78
N ASN A 240 8.61 8.12 -12.04
CA ASN A 240 8.91 9.21 -12.96
C ASN A 240 7.67 9.94 -13.50
N ASP A 241 6.48 9.37 -13.34
CA ASP A 241 5.19 10.00 -13.73
C ASP A 241 4.65 10.95 -12.66
N ARG A 242 5.50 11.51 -11.84
CA ARG A 242 5.12 12.45 -10.77
C ARG A 242 5.19 13.89 -11.27
N TRP A 243 4.12 14.64 -10.99
CA TRP A 243 4.04 16.07 -11.27
C TRP A 243 4.31 16.94 -10.04
N ASP A 244 4.40 16.33 -8.84
CA ASP A 244 4.57 17.02 -7.54
C ASP A 244 6.04 17.23 -7.14
N LEU A 245 7.00 16.78 -7.96
CA LEU A 245 8.45 16.87 -7.72
C LEU A 245 8.90 16.18 -6.42
N GLY A 246 8.07 15.29 -5.90
CA GLY A 246 8.32 14.52 -4.68
C GLY A 246 7.58 15.04 -3.44
N THR A 247 7.36 14.12 -2.52
CA THR A 247 6.66 14.38 -1.25
C THR A 247 7.53 15.20 -0.30
N SER A 248 6.92 16.01 0.57
CA SER A 248 7.61 16.88 1.53
C SER A 248 8.82 16.22 2.20
N ALA A 249 10.03 16.74 1.94
CA ALA A 249 11.26 16.28 2.56
C ALA A 249 11.25 16.50 4.07
N LEU A 250 10.68 17.62 4.54
CA LEU A 250 10.58 17.93 5.97
C LEU A 250 9.70 16.91 6.70
N SER A 251 8.47 16.67 6.23
CA SER A 251 7.59 15.68 6.85
C SER A 251 8.22 14.28 6.82
N SER A 252 8.85 13.92 5.71
CA SER A 252 9.52 12.62 5.55
C SER A 252 10.70 12.47 6.52
N ALA A 253 11.48 13.51 6.74
CA ALA A 253 12.61 13.48 7.67
C ALA A 253 12.14 13.40 9.13
N ILE A 254 11.11 14.15 9.50
CA ILE A 254 10.53 14.07 10.86
C ILE A 254 10.04 12.64 11.16
N VAL A 255 9.31 12.03 10.23
CA VAL A 255 8.80 10.67 10.41
C VAL A 255 9.94 9.64 10.39
N ALA A 256 10.98 9.85 9.58
CA ALA A 256 12.17 9.01 9.59
C ALA A 256 12.89 9.05 10.94
N GLU A 257 13.15 10.24 11.50
CA GLU A 257 13.77 10.37 12.82
C GLU A 257 12.91 9.78 13.93
N PHE A 258 11.59 9.98 13.87
CA PHE A 258 10.67 9.40 14.83
C PHE A 258 10.75 7.86 14.86
N PHE A 259 10.68 7.20 13.69
CA PHE A 259 10.70 5.74 13.63
C PHE A 259 12.10 5.12 13.80
N ARG A 260 13.19 5.84 13.57
CA ARG A 260 14.55 5.35 13.94
C ARG A 260 14.68 5.08 15.43
N ASP A 261 14.07 5.93 16.26
CA ASP A 261 14.11 5.80 17.73
C ASP A 261 12.92 4.99 18.28
N ASN A 262 11.90 4.67 17.48
CA ASN A 262 10.64 4.05 17.89
C ASN A 262 10.19 3.02 16.85
N LEU A 263 10.99 2.00 16.62
CA LEU A 263 10.66 0.93 15.68
C LEU A 263 9.67 -0.11 16.24
N ASP A 264 9.45 -0.10 17.55
CA ASP A 264 8.51 -0.98 18.25
C ASP A 264 7.13 -0.37 18.34
#